data_df78d754a2f6a0c2ad78b84f2e893014
#
_entry.id   df78d754a2f6a0c2ad78b84f2e893014
#
_cell.length_a   1.000
_cell.length_b   1.000
_cell.length_c   1.000
_cell.angle_alpha   90.00
_cell.angle_beta   90.00
_cell.angle_gamma   90.00
#
_symmetry.space_group_name_H-M   'P 1'
#
loop_
_entity.id
_entity.type
_entity.pdbx_description
1 polymer ?
#
loop_
_entity_poly.entity_id
_entity_poly.type
_entity_poly.pdbx_seq_one_letter_code
_entity_poly.pdbx_strand_id
1 'polypeptide(L)'
;MRVALQPMDKTRKDNAVTQSLDSFKCRKKLKVGNKTYIYYSLKAAEKNGLKGVSKLPFSLKVLLENLLRFEDGRTVTKQDIMAVSKWVSNRGAVEREIAFRPARVLMQDFTGVPAVVDLAAMRDAMTALGGNPQKINPLVPVDLVIDHSVIVDEFGSRSAFKKNVDLEYERNGERYRFLKWG
;
A
#
# COMPACT_ATOMS: atom_id res chain seq x y z
N MET A 1 2.90 -3.27 24.65
CA MET A 1 2.07 -2.06 24.47
C MET A 1 1.03 -2.38 23.40
N ARG A 2 -0.26 -2.50 23.75
CA ARG A 2 -1.31 -2.69 22.74
C ARG A 2 -1.56 -1.32 22.12
N VAL A 3 -1.14 -1.13 20.88
CA VAL A 3 -1.62 -0.01 20.08
C VAL A 3 -3.10 -0.30 19.79
N ALA A 4 -3.98 0.48 20.38
CA ALA A 4 -5.40 0.40 20.08
C ALA A 4 -5.58 0.78 18.61
N LEU A 5 -5.96 -0.18 17.80
CA LEU A 5 -6.46 0.06 16.45
C LEU A 5 -7.70 0.95 16.61
N GLN A 6 -7.58 2.22 16.26
CA GLN A 6 -8.74 3.09 16.17
C GLN A 6 -9.68 2.54 15.08
N PRO A 7 -11.00 2.54 15.34
CA PRO A 7 -11.94 2.11 14.32
C PRO A 7 -11.80 3.03 13.10
N MET A 8 -11.74 2.44 11.91
CA MET A 8 -11.71 3.16 10.64
C MET A 8 -12.81 4.24 10.64
N ASP A 9 -12.37 5.48 10.49
CA ASP A 9 -13.28 6.62 10.33
C ASP A 9 -14.16 6.39 9.09
N LYS A 10 -15.45 6.19 9.32
CA LYS A 10 -16.48 5.98 8.31
C LYS A 10 -16.79 7.24 7.48
N THR A 11 -16.13 8.36 7.77
CA THR A 11 -16.37 9.65 7.10
C THR A 11 -15.43 9.92 5.92
N ARG A 12 -14.45 9.06 5.65
CA ARG A 12 -13.69 9.14 4.40
C ARG A 12 -14.67 8.85 3.26
N LYS A 13 -15.20 9.90 2.66
CA LYS A 13 -15.79 9.82 1.30
C LYS A 13 -14.75 9.12 0.45
N ASP A 14 -15.07 7.90 0.01
CA ASP A 14 -14.26 7.17 -0.94
C ASP A 14 -13.88 8.15 -2.04
N ASN A 15 -12.57 8.49 -2.13
CA ASN A 15 -12.05 9.07 -3.35
C ASN A 15 -12.53 8.11 -4.42
N ALA A 16 -13.39 8.57 -5.32
CA ALA A 16 -14.04 7.75 -6.30
C ALA A 16 -12.95 6.95 -7.02
N VAL A 17 -12.73 5.72 -6.56
CA VAL A 17 -11.87 4.78 -7.27
C VAL A 17 -12.53 4.64 -8.61
N THR A 18 -11.94 5.23 -9.63
CA THR A 18 -12.44 5.14 -11.00
C THR A 18 -12.66 3.66 -11.26
N GLN A 19 -13.90 3.28 -11.55
CA GLN A 19 -14.23 1.88 -11.80
C GLN A 19 -13.39 1.41 -12.98
N SER A 20 -12.71 0.26 -12.82
CA SER A 20 -11.93 -0.35 -13.89
C SER A 20 -12.75 -0.49 -15.16
N LEU A 21 -12.13 -0.27 -16.33
CA LEU A 21 -12.73 -0.50 -17.64
C LEU A 21 -13.13 -1.96 -17.84
N ASP A 22 -12.54 -2.88 -17.07
CA ASP A 22 -12.82 -4.32 -17.10
C ASP A 22 -12.85 -4.91 -18.52
N SER A 23 -11.82 -4.55 -19.33
CA SER A 23 -11.72 -4.96 -20.75
C SER A 23 -11.78 -6.48 -20.94
N PHE A 24 -11.50 -7.26 -19.90
CA PHE A 24 -11.56 -8.71 -19.92
C PHE A 24 -12.82 -9.27 -19.23
N LYS A 25 -13.79 -8.43 -18.84
CA LYS A 25 -15.07 -8.82 -18.21
C LYS A 25 -14.87 -9.81 -17.05
N CYS A 26 -13.90 -9.52 -16.20
CA CYS A 26 -13.45 -10.41 -15.14
C CYS A 26 -13.85 -9.94 -13.72
N ARG A 27 -14.47 -8.76 -13.60
CA ARG A 27 -15.01 -8.24 -12.34
C ARG A 27 -16.15 -9.13 -11.84
N LYS A 28 -16.01 -9.69 -10.63
CA LYS A 28 -16.94 -10.63 -10.01
C LYS A 28 -17.26 -10.22 -8.59
N LYS A 29 -18.35 -10.77 -8.07
CA LYS A 29 -18.78 -10.62 -6.67
C LYS A 29 -18.47 -11.89 -5.90
N LEU A 30 -17.93 -11.75 -4.69
CA LEU A 30 -17.73 -12.81 -3.73
C LEU A 30 -18.52 -12.50 -2.47
N LYS A 31 -19.46 -13.36 -2.11
CA LYS A 31 -20.22 -13.24 -0.87
C LYS A 31 -19.52 -14.02 0.23
N VAL A 32 -19.21 -13.37 1.34
CA VAL A 32 -18.63 -13.98 2.53
C VAL A 32 -19.45 -13.57 3.74
N GLY A 33 -20.24 -14.50 4.27
CA GLY A 33 -21.24 -14.19 5.28
C GLY A 33 -22.23 -13.14 4.78
N ASN A 34 -22.37 -12.04 5.50
CA ASN A 34 -23.27 -10.93 5.15
C ASN A 34 -22.61 -9.84 4.28
N LYS A 35 -21.33 -10.01 3.92
CA LYS A 35 -20.58 -9.02 3.14
C LYS A 35 -20.38 -9.50 1.71
N THR A 36 -20.41 -8.55 0.77
CA THR A 36 -20.10 -8.81 -0.65
C THR A 36 -18.85 -8.04 -1.02
N TYR A 37 -17.87 -8.74 -1.56
CA TYR A 37 -16.61 -8.20 -2.02
C TYR A 37 -16.54 -8.22 -3.53
N ILE A 38 -15.81 -7.27 -4.11
CA ILE A 38 -15.49 -7.26 -5.54
C ILE A 38 -14.07 -7.78 -5.70
N TYR A 39 -13.91 -8.72 -6.63
CA TYR A 39 -12.60 -9.22 -7.05
C TYR A 39 -12.53 -9.35 -8.57
N TYR A 40 -11.32 -9.39 -9.10
CA TYR A 40 -11.09 -9.56 -10.53
C TYR A 40 -10.61 -10.98 -10.78
N SER A 41 -11.48 -11.79 -11.37
CA SER A 41 -11.26 -13.22 -11.56
C SER A 41 -10.28 -13.52 -12.67
N LEU A 42 -9.08 -13.95 -12.33
CA LEU A 42 -8.05 -14.36 -13.30
C LEU A 42 -8.55 -15.46 -14.22
N LYS A 43 -9.33 -16.42 -13.69
CA LYS A 43 -9.95 -17.50 -14.49
C LYS A 43 -10.95 -16.95 -15.50
N ALA A 44 -11.72 -15.92 -15.14
CA ALA A 44 -12.65 -15.28 -16.07
C ALA A 44 -11.89 -14.46 -17.13
N ALA A 45 -10.83 -13.74 -16.74
CA ALA A 45 -9.97 -13.01 -17.66
C ALA A 45 -9.36 -13.94 -18.71
N GLU A 46 -8.88 -15.11 -18.29
CA GLU A 46 -8.31 -16.12 -19.18
C GLU A 46 -9.35 -16.64 -20.20
N LYS A 47 -10.55 -16.95 -19.73
CA LYS A 47 -11.68 -17.36 -20.61
C LYS A 47 -12.06 -16.27 -21.60
N ASN A 48 -11.91 -15.01 -21.24
CA ASN A 48 -12.25 -13.85 -22.06
C ASN A 48 -11.05 -13.33 -22.89
N GLY A 49 -10.06 -14.18 -23.14
CA GLY A 49 -9.00 -13.92 -24.11
C GLY A 49 -7.64 -13.53 -23.56
N LEU A 50 -7.49 -13.41 -22.22
CA LEU A 50 -6.19 -13.17 -21.60
C LEU A 50 -5.43 -14.49 -21.43
N LYS A 51 -4.90 -15.02 -22.52
CA LYS A 51 -4.28 -16.36 -22.57
C LYS A 51 -3.05 -16.48 -21.66
N GLY A 52 -2.87 -17.67 -21.05
CA GLY A 52 -1.65 -18.03 -20.30
C GLY A 52 -1.66 -17.67 -18.82
N VAL A 53 -2.73 -17.07 -18.31
CA VAL A 53 -2.84 -16.61 -16.91
C VAL A 53 -2.70 -17.76 -15.91
N SER A 54 -3.26 -18.91 -16.20
CA SER A 54 -3.18 -20.09 -15.32
C SER A 54 -1.74 -20.57 -15.08
N LYS A 55 -0.84 -20.35 -16.04
CA LYS A 55 0.57 -20.75 -16.02
C LYS A 55 1.50 -19.73 -15.37
N LEU A 56 1.01 -18.51 -15.05
CA LEU A 56 1.81 -17.49 -14.40
C LEU A 56 2.20 -17.91 -12.97
N PRO A 57 3.40 -17.53 -12.50
CA PRO A 57 3.75 -17.59 -11.08
C PRO A 57 2.75 -16.81 -10.22
N PHE A 58 2.58 -17.19 -8.96
CA PHE A 58 1.64 -16.52 -8.06
C PHE A 58 1.94 -15.04 -7.88
N SER A 59 3.20 -14.65 -7.80
CA SER A 59 3.62 -13.24 -7.72
C SER A 59 3.11 -12.42 -8.91
N LEU A 60 3.25 -12.94 -10.13
CA LEU A 60 2.74 -12.26 -11.32
C LEU A 60 1.20 -12.28 -11.40
N LYS A 61 0.54 -13.28 -10.84
CA LYS A 61 -0.92 -13.28 -10.71
C LYS A 61 -1.43 -12.17 -9.80
N VAL A 62 -0.71 -11.86 -8.71
CA VAL A 62 -1.02 -10.72 -7.83
C VAL A 62 -0.89 -9.39 -8.59
N LEU A 63 0.22 -9.19 -9.32
CA LEU A 63 0.42 -8.00 -10.14
C LEU A 63 -0.63 -7.89 -11.24
N LEU A 64 -0.96 -8.99 -11.90
CA LEU A 64 -1.99 -9.02 -12.94
C LEU A 64 -3.38 -8.65 -12.41
N GLU A 65 -3.77 -9.17 -11.23
CA GLU A 65 -5.05 -8.81 -10.61
C GLU A 65 -5.09 -7.33 -10.26
N ASN A 66 -3.96 -6.77 -9.80
CA ASN A 66 -3.85 -5.34 -9.54
C ASN A 66 -4.08 -4.51 -10.80
N LEU A 67 -3.45 -4.87 -11.92
CA LEU A 67 -3.67 -4.19 -13.21
C LEU A 67 -5.13 -4.28 -13.66
N LEU A 68 -5.75 -5.47 -13.59
CA LEU A 68 -7.16 -5.66 -13.95
C LEU A 68 -8.08 -4.80 -13.09
N ARG A 69 -7.76 -4.63 -11.82
CA ARG A 69 -8.52 -3.81 -10.86
C ARG A 69 -8.45 -2.33 -11.17
N PHE A 70 -7.32 -1.86 -11.63
CA PHE A 70 -7.03 -0.44 -11.84
C PHE A 70 -6.90 -0.02 -13.30
N GLU A 71 -7.39 -0.84 -14.22
CA GLU A 71 -7.42 -0.51 -15.65
C GLU A 71 -8.23 0.77 -15.90
N ASP A 72 -7.56 1.83 -16.32
CA ASP A 72 -8.15 3.15 -16.56
C ASP A 72 -7.92 3.67 -18.00
N GLY A 73 -7.19 2.90 -18.83
CA GLY A 73 -6.84 3.25 -20.21
C GLY A 73 -5.75 4.34 -20.32
N ARG A 74 -5.21 4.82 -19.19
CA ARG A 74 -4.19 5.88 -19.12
C ARG A 74 -2.94 5.41 -18.42
N THR A 75 -3.02 5.12 -17.12
CA THR A 75 -1.91 4.63 -16.30
C THR A 75 -1.81 3.10 -16.33
N VAL A 76 -2.93 2.43 -16.48
CA VAL A 76 -3.03 0.99 -16.67
C VAL A 76 -3.85 0.73 -17.93
N THR A 77 -3.20 0.25 -18.97
CA THR A 77 -3.82 -0.03 -20.26
C THR A 77 -4.05 -1.53 -20.45
N LYS A 78 -4.91 -1.88 -21.40
CA LYS A 78 -5.10 -3.27 -21.83
C LYS A 78 -3.79 -3.92 -22.29
N GLN A 79 -2.88 -3.14 -22.88
CA GLN A 79 -1.58 -3.60 -23.33
C GLN A 79 -0.67 -3.99 -22.16
N ASP A 80 -0.71 -3.27 -21.04
CA ASP A 80 0.05 -3.60 -19.84
C ASP A 80 -0.43 -4.93 -19.23
N ILE A 81 -1.74 -5.12 -19.17
CA ILE A 81 -2.35 -6.39 -18.73
C ILE A 81 -1.92 -7.55 -19.63
N MET A 82 -1.98 -7.36 -20.95
CA MET A 82 -1.54 -8.37 -21.91
C MET A 82 -0.03 -8.67 -21.83
N ALA A 83 0.79 -7.66 -21.54
CA ALA A 83 2.24 -7.84 -21.41
C ALA A 83 2.58 -8.78 -20.26
N VAL A 84 1.93 -8.61 -19.10
CA VAL A 84 2.11 -9.51 -17.95
C VAL A 84 1.67 -10.94 -18.28
N SER A 85 0.56 -11.11 -18.99
CA SER A 85 0.09 -12.47 -19.36
C SER A 85 1.05 -13.20 -20.30
N LYS A 86 1.80 -12.48 -21.14
CA LYS A 86 2.79 -13.02 -22.06
C LYS A 86 4.12 -13.41 -21.40
N TRP A 87 4.31 -13.10 -20.12
CA TRP A 87 5.57 -13.36 -19.41
C TRP A 87 6.01 -14.82 -19.51
N VAL A 88 5.07 -15.78 -19.44
CA VAL A 88 5.37 -17.23 -19.54
C VAL A 88 6.03 -17.56 -20.91
N SER A 89 5.53 -16.97 -22.00
CA SER A 89 6.08 -17.22 -23.34
C SER A 89 7.41 -16.49 -23.57
N ASN A 90 7.56 -15.32 -22.98
CA ASN A 90 8.76 -14.48 -23.13
C ASN A 90 9.84 -14.81 -22.08
N ARG A 91 9.51 -15.56 -21.02
CA ARG A 91 10.41 -15.89 -19.90
C ARG A 91 11.12 -14.68 -19.29
N GLY A 92 10.45 -13.54 -19.26
CA GLY A 92 11.02 -12.30 -18.76
C GLY A 92 12.02 -11.60 -19.70
N ALA A 93 12.17 -12.05 -20.92
CA ALA A 93 13.10 -11.45 -21.88
C ALA A 93 12.66 -10.06 -22.40
N VAL A 94 11.41 -9.66 -22.15
CA VAL A 94 10.88 -8.36 -22.57
C VAL A 94 10.73 -7.49 -21.33
N GLU A 95 11.50 -6.42 -21.26
CA GLU A 95 11.35 -5.40 -20.23
C GLU A 95 10.07 -4.59 -20.48
N ARG A 96 9.28 -4.43 -19.42
CA ARG A 96 8.06 -3.63 -19.44
C ARG A 96 7.81 -3.02 -18.08
N GLU A 97 7.68 -1.72 -18.02
CA GLU A 97 7.17 -1.02 -16.85
C GLU A 97 5.67 -1.21 -16.74
N ILE A 98 5.19 -1.41 -15.52
CA ILE A 98 3.77 -1.49 -15.17
C ILE A 98 3.48 -0.59 -13.98
N ALA A 99 2.32 0.05 -13.98
CA ALA A 99 1.86 0.77 -12.80
C ALA A 99 1.32 -0.23 -11.76
N PHE A 100 1.79 -0.09 -10.52
CA PHE A 100 1.30 -0.88 -9.38
C PHE A 100 0.68 0.04 -8.34
N ARG A 101 -0.53 -0.29 -7.88
CA ARG A 101 -1.24 0.46 -6.84
C ARG A 101 -1.39 -0.41 -5.60
N PRO A 102 -0.55 -0.20 -4.57
CA PRO A 102 -0.65 -0.96 -3.33
C PRO A 102 -1.96 -0.65 -2.61
N ALA A 103 -2.49 -1.63 -1.89
CA ALA A 103 -3.66 -1.42 -1.03
C ALA A 103 -3.28 -0.71 0.28
N ARG A 104 -2.03 -0.82 0.70
CA ARG A 104 -1.46 -0.25 1.93
C ARG A 104 0.05 -0.11 1.77
N VAL A 105 0.62 0.90 2.39
CA VAL A 105 2.07 1.10 2.50
C VAL A 105 2.48 0.91 3.94
N LEU A 106 3.55 0.14 4.17
CA LEU A 106 4.22 0.02 5.45
C LEU A 106 5.53 0.81 5.38
N MET A 107 5.74 1.71 6.32
CA MET A 107 6.98 2.46 6.48
C MET A 107 7.62 2.08 7.81
N GLN A 108 8.94 1.90 7.82
CA GLN A 108 9.71 1.91 9.05
C GLN A 108 9.92 3.35 9.53
N ASP A 109 10.31 3.50 10.78
CA ASP A 109 10.55 4.83 11.37
C ASP A 109 11.69 5.59 10.69
N PHE A 110 12.72 4.90 10.20
CA PHE A 110 13.83 5.52 9.46
C PHE A 110 13.36 6.13 8.14
N THR A 111 12.64 5.38 7.30
CA THR A 111 12.10 5.87 6.01
C THR A 111 10.87 6.75 6.20
N GLY A 112 10.15 6.60 7.30
CA GLY A 112 8.98 7.40 7.64
C GLY A 112 9.30 8.86 7.94
N VAL A 113 10.46 9.17 8.52
CA VAL A 113 10.86 10.56 8.82
C VAL A 113 10.94 11.42 7.55
N PRO A 114 11.71 11.06 6.50
CA PRO A 114 11.70 11.82 5.26
C PRO A 114 10.31 11.96 4.62
N ALA A 115 9.52 10.89 4.60
CA ALA A 115 8.18 10.93 4.02
C ALA A 115 7.25 11.91 4.76
N VAL A 116 7.31 11.96 6.08
CA VAL A 116 6.54 12.94 6.88
C VAL A 116 7.03 14.36 6.62
N VAL A 117 8.34 14.59 6.51
CA VAL A 117 8.93 15.90 6.17
C VAL A 117 8.43 16.36 4.79
N ASP A 118 8.46 15.48 3.79
CA ASP A 118 8.00 15.82 2.44
C ASP A 118 6.51 16.18 2.41
N LEU A 119 5.67 15.44 3.11
CA LEU A 119 4.23 15.75 3.23
C LEU A 119 3.99 17.09 3.93
N ALA A 120 4.75 17.38 4.98
CA ALA A 120 4.67 18.68 5.68
C ALA A 120 5.09 19.82 4.76
N ALA A 121 6.22 19.70 4.05
CA ALA A 121 6.69 20.71 3.09
C ALA A 121 5.69 20.92 1.94
N MET A 122 5.07 19.85 1.44
CA MET A 122 4.01 19.95 0.42
C MET A 122 2.78 20.69 0.94
N ARG A 123 2.40 20.54 2.21
CA ARG A 123 1.29 21.27 2.83
C ARG A 123 1.62 22.76 2.96
N ASP A 124 2.84 23.10 3.35
CA ASP A 124 3.31 24.49 3.42
C ASP A 124 3.31 25.13 2.04
N ALA A 125 3.86 24.46 1.04
CA ALA A 125 3.83 24.92 -0.35
C ALA A 125 2.40 25.11 -0.87
N MET A 126 1.49 24.18 -0.57
CA MET A 126 0.08 24.31 -0.95
C MET A 126 -0.56 25.54 -0.33
N THR A 127 -0.26 25.85 0.93
CA THR A 127 -0.74 27.05 1.62
C THR A 127 -0.18 28.30 0.98
N ALA A 128 1.11 28.34 0.69
CA ALA A 128 1.77 29.48 0.02
C ALA A 128 1.19 29.75 -1.38
N LEU A 129 0.74 28.73 -2.07
CA LEU A 129 0.07 28.84 -3.38
C LEU A 129 -1.43 29.18 -3.27
N GLY A 130 -1.97 29.41 -2.08
CA GLY A 130 -3.39 29.70 -1.85
C GLY A 130 -4.32 28.49 -1.98
N GLY A 131 -3.76 27.28 -1.97
CA GLY A 131 -4.52 26.03 -2.04
C GLY A 131 -4.92 25.49 -0.66
N ASN A 132 -5.66 24.39 -0.65
CA ASN A 132 -6.09 23.73 0.58
C ASN A 132 -5.07 22.65 0.99
N PRO A 133 -4.28 22.82 2.08
CA PRO A 133 -3.27 21.86 2.52
C PRO A 133 -3.87 20.51 2.95
N GLN A 134 -5.15 20.46 3.32
CA GLN A 134 -5.83 19.21 3.68
C GLN A 134 -5.98 18.22 2.51
N LYS A 135 -5.74 18.68 1.28
CA LYS A 135 -5.69 17.79 0.10
C LYS A 135 -4.39 16.98 0.02
N ILE A 136 -3.34 17.42 0.72
CA ILE A 136 -2.04 16.73 0.74
C ILE A 136 -2.10 15.61 1.78
N ASN A 137 -2.34 14.40 1.29
CA ASN A 137 -2.38 13.18 2.08
C ASN A 137 -1.95 12.00 1.21
N PRO A 138 -1.43 10.91 1.78
CA PRO A 138 -1.23 9.68 1.05
C PRO A 138 -2.52 9.19 0.41
N LEU A 139 -2.43 8.69 -0.83
CA LEU A 139 -3.59 8.19 -1.59
C LEU A 139 -4.08 6.83 -1.10
N VAL A 140 -3.23 6.10 -0.38
CA VAL A 140 -3.54 4.81 0.23
C VAL A 140 -3.22 4.84 1.72
N PRO A 141 -3.80 3.96 2.54
CA PRO A 141 -3.45 3.86 3.96
C PRO A 141 -1.95 3.60 4.13
N VAL A 142 -1.35 4.33 5.06
CA VAL A 142 0.07 4.18 5.42
C VAL A 142 0.14 3.86 6.90
N ASP A 143 0.89 2.81 7.26
CA ASP A 143 1.24 2.50 8.64
C ASP A 143 2.74 2.74 8.82
N LEU A 144 3.11 3.48 9.84
CA LEU A 144 4.49 3.64 10.25
C LEU A 144 4.74 2.76 11.47
N VAL A 145 5.73 1.89 11.35
CA VAL A 145 6.09 0.93 12.40
C VAL A 145 7.53 1.19 12.83
N ILE A 146 7.74 1.30 14.13
CA ILE A 146 9.08 1.42 14.70
C ILE A 146 9.69 0.02 14.74
N ASP A 147 10.69 -0.21 13.92
CA ASP A 147 11.34 -1.51 13.71
C ASP A 147 12.87 -1.47 13.85
N HIS A 148 13.43 -0.36 14.35
CA HIS A 148 14.87 -0.24 14.57
C HIS A 148 15.32 -1.14 15.72
N SER A 149 16.60 -1.48 15.74
CA SER A 149 17.23 -2.23 16.82
C SER A 149 17.18 -1.46 18.14
N VAL A 150 16.93 -2.18 19.22
CA VAL A 150 16.94 -1.65 20.58
C VAL A 150 18.17 -2.18 21.29
N ILE A 151 18.92 -1.29 21.97
CA ILE A 151 20.06 -1.68 22.78
C ILE A 151 19.54 -2.27 24.09
N VAL A 152 20.03 -3.46 24.44
CA VAL A 152 19.72 -4.12 25.70
C VAL A 152 20.84 -3.76 26.71
N ASP A 153 20.57 -2.80 27.59
CA ASP A 153 21.50 -2.37 28.63
C ASP A 153 21.35 -3.21 29.89
N GLU A 154 20.15 -3.60 30.22
CA GLU A 154 19.79 -4.36 31.41
C GLU A 154 19.26 -5.73 31.03
N PHE A 155 19.66 -6.77 31.75
CA PHE A 155 19.25 -8.15 31.49
C PHE A 155 19.15 -8.98 32.77
N GLY A 156 18.56 -10.16 32.68
CA GLY A 156 18.55 -11.15 33.76
C GLY A 156 17.71 -10.78 35.00
N SER A 157 16.90 -9.71 34.95
CA SER A 157 16.07 -9.30 36.08
C SER A 157 14.63 -8.98 35.65
N ARG A 158 13.67 -9.03 36.57
CA ARG A 158 12.27 -8.67 36.30
C ARG A 158 12.10 -7.19 35.93
N SER A 159 13.01 -6.32 36.34
CA SER A 159 12.97 -4.89 36.03
C SER A 159 13.65 -4.53 34.72
N ALA A 160 14.42 -5.44 34.10
CA ALA A 160 15.23 -5.17 32.91
C ALA A 160 14.38 -4.64 31.74
N PHE A 161 13.21 -5.24 31.49
CA PHE A 161 12.33 -4.78 30.43
C PHE A 161 11.92 -3.30 30.59
N LYS A 162 11.47 -2.93 31.79
CA LYS A 162 11.06 -1.55 32.05
C LYS A 162 12.21 -0.57 31.90
N LYS A 163 13.37 -0.90 32.44
CA LYS A 163 14.56 -0.04 32.35
C LYS A 163 15.01 0.16 30.90
N ASN A 164 15.06 -0.90 30.09
CA ASN A 164 15.41 -0.79 28.69
C ASN A 164 14.40 0.06 27.92
N VAL A 165 13.10 -0.04 28.21
CA VAL A 165 12.08 0.81 27.62
C VAL A 165 12.27 2.29 27.97
N ASP A 166 12.54 2.58 29.24
CA ASP A 166 12.79 3.95 29.72
C ASP A 166 14.03 4.55 29.02
N LEU A 167 15.13 3.79 28.91
CA LEU A 167 16.34 4.20 28.18
C LEU A 167 16.10 4.40 26.68
N GLU A 168 15.31 3.54 26.06
CA GLU A 168 14.95 3.67 24.64
C GLU A 168 14.20 4.98 24.37
N TYR A 169 13.21 5.31 25.22
CA TYR A 169 12.48 6.57 25.10
C TYR A 169 13.33 7.80 25.40
N GLU A 170 14.33 7.68 26.28
CA GLU A 170 15.30 8.75 26.52
C GLU A 170 16.16 8.99 25.27
N ARG A 171 16.73 7.94 24.68
CA ARG A 171 17.63 8.01 23.52
C ARG A 171 16.95 8.48 22.25
N ASN A 172 15.75 8.02 22.00
CA ASN A 172 14.99 8.29 20.75
C ASN A 172 13.79 9.21 20.95
N GLY A 173 13.72 9.95 22.06
CA GLY A 173 12.57 10.77 22.41
C GLY A 173 12.22 11.85 21.39
N GLU A 174 13.21 12.45 20.71
CA GLU A 174 12.97 13.45 19.66
C GLU A 174 12.35 12.81 18.43
N ARG A 175 12.84 11.64 18.01
CA ARG A 175 12.27 10.87 16.89
C ARG A 175 10.81 10.52 17.17
N TYR A 176 10.51 10.00 18.35
CA TYR A 176 9.13 9.62 18.72
C TYR A 176 8.20 10.82 18.78
N ARG A 177 8.67 11.97 19.27
CA ARG A 177 7.88 13.22 19.25
C ARG A 177 7.59 13.69 17.83
N PHE A 178 8.59 13.64 16.95
CA PHE A 178 8.44 14.00 15.55
C PHE A 178 7.42 13.08 14.83
N LEU A 179 7.57 11.76 14.96
CA LEU A 179 6.68 10.80 14.33
C LEU A 179 5.25 10.85 14.88
N LYS A 180 5.09 11.21 16.16
CA LYS A 180 3.77 11.42 16.75
C LYS A 180 3.11 12.71 16.27
N TRP A 181 3.90 13.72 15.96
CA TRP A 181 3.41 14.98 15.40
C TRP A 181 2.95 14.82 13.95
N GLY A 182 3.70 14.12 13.09
CA GLY A 182 3.39 13.88 11.67
C GLY A 182 2.24 12.90 11.45
#